data_fe990b1ce4be4bde0a62b4209dd3fad6
#
_entry.id   fe990b1ce4be4bde0a62b4209dd3fad6
#
_cell.length_a   1.000
_cell.length_b   1.000
_cell.length_c   1.000
_cell.angle_alpha   90.00
_cell.angle_beta   90.00
_cell.angle_gamma   90.00
#
_symmetry.space_group_name_H-M   'P 1'
#
loop_
_entity.id
_entity.type
_entity.pdbx_description
1 polymer ?
#
loop_
_entity_poly.entity_id
_entity_poly.type
_entity_poly.pdbx_seq_one_letter_code
_entity_poly.pdbx_strand_id
1 'polypeptide(L)'
;WTTRGEWDIIELTNNKTRREGVDMNRQSIVIDRQYGSGGREVARILSEKLGMDFYDGNLLVLAGKEYGIDLGTLQTYDEKGVGSVLHDIALMSNTAYGSNINDAPFQAFNALSRLVQQLVAKGPCIFLGRCTSHILKTEARVPFVNAFIYASNMQDRIERARAVDGVEIGRIEAYIRRRDNQRKNYTRFFTDKAWGAPENYDLMLNTSTLGYEGAAQAILGVLEGRK
;
A
#
# COMPACT_ATOMS: atom_id res chain seq x y z
N TRP A 1 -9.17 -28.74 -12.23
CA TRP A 1 -10.12 -27.95 -11.44
C TRP A 1 -9.51 -26.56 -11.30
N THR A 2 -9.95 -25.70 -12.22
CA THR A 2 -9.52 -24.33 -12.42
C THR A 2 -10.22 -23.42 -11.40
N THR A 3 -9.51 -22.86 -10.46
CA THR A 3 -9.93 -21.65 -9.76
C THR A 3 -9.17 -20.47 -10.36
N ARG A 4 -9.86 -19.77 -11.27
CA ARG A 4 -9.51 -18.44 -11.72
C ARG A 4 -9.55 -17.50 -10.52
N GLY A 5 -8.41 -17.18 -9.95
CA GLY A 5 -8.16 -15.89 -9.32
C GLY A 5 -7.72 -14.97 -10.45
N GLU A 6 -8.66 -14.36 -11.12
CA GLU A 6 -8.40 -13.27 -12.05
C GLU A 6 -7.90 -12.08 -11.20
N TRP A 7 -6.58 -12.01 -11.10
CA TRP A 7 -5.92 -10.77 -10.79
C TRP A 7 -6.17 -9.87 -12.01
N ASP A 8 -7.18 -9.03 -11.92
CA ASP A 8 -7.32 -7.92 -12.85
C ASP A 8 -5.99 -7.16 -12.83
N ILE A 9 -5.13 -7.55 -13.75
CA ILE A 9 -4.07 -6.70 -14.24
C ILE A 9 -4.85 -5.56 -14.88
N ILE A 10 -5.06 -4.49 -14.11
CA ILE A 10 -5.38 -3.22 -14.73
C ILE A 10 -4.21 -3.01 -15.69
N GLU A 11 -4.46 -3.29 -16.95
CA GLU A 11 -3.59 -2.91 -18.03
C GLU A 11 -3.14 -1.50 -17.71
N LEU A 12 -1.85 -1.38 -17.43
CA LEU A 12 -1.16 -0.13 -17.63
C LEU A 12 -1.30 0.12 -19.14
N THR A 13 -2.51 0.49 -19.54
CA THR A 13 -2.70 1.09 -20.85
C THR A 13 -1.71 2.22 -20.84
N ASN A 14 -0.76 2.08 -21.73
CA ASN A 14 0.15 3.09 -22.21
C ASN A 14 -0.68 4.27 -22.73
N ASN A 15 -1.44 4.89 -21.86
CA ASN A 15 -2.17 6.10 -22.14
C ASN A 15 -1.14 7.22 -22.08
N LYS A 16 -0.40 7.33 -23.19
CA LYS A 16 0.45 8.45 -23.59
C LYS A 16 -0.30 9.79 -23.71
N THR A 17 -1.52 9.85 -23.29
CA THR A 17 -2.17 11.11 -23.01
C THR A 17 -1.79 11.51 -21.59
N ARG A 18 -0.73 12.34 -21.44
CA ARG A 18 -0.65 13.29 -20.33
C ARG A 18 -2.08 13.81 -20.18
N ARG A 19 -2.74 13.44 -19.07
CA ARG A 19 -4.06 14.01 -18.78
C ARG A 19 -3.82 15.51 -18.62
N GLU A 20 -4.22 16.27 -19.62
CA GLU A 20 -4.19 17.73 -19.57
C GLU A 20 -4.96 18.13 -18.32
N GLY A 21 -4.27 18.71 -17.33
CA GLY A 21 -4.88 19.18 -16.09
C GLY A 21 -4.34 18.62 -14.79
N VAL A 22 -3.34 17.72 -14.79
CA VAL A 22 -2.68 17.36 -13.52
C VAL A 22 -1.77 18.50 -13.09
N ASP A 23 -2.17 19.16 -12.00
CA ASP A 23 -1.34 20.19 -11.37
C ASP A 23 -0.09 19.54 -10.74
N MET A 24 1.06 19.80 -11.34
CA MET A 24 2.37 19.28 -10.90
C MET A 24 2.80 19.83 -9.53
N ASN A 25 2.14 20.89 -9.03
CA ASN A 25 2.37 21.43 -7.69
C ASN A 25 1.60 20.66 -6.60
N ARG A 26 0.72 19.74 -6.97
CA ARG A 26 0.00 18.92 -5.99
C ARG A 26 0.92 17.94 -5.31
N GLN A 27 0.62 17.66 -4.04
CA GLN A 27 1.34 16.66 -3.26
C GLN A 27 0.87 15.26 -3.61
N SER A 28 1.77 14.28 -3.54
CA SER A 28 1.41 12.87 -3.57
C SER A 28 0.57 12.48 -2.35
N ILE A 29 -0.19 11.40 -2.46
CA ILE A 29 -1.02 10.89 -1.37
C ILE A 29 -0.57 9.47 -1.05
N VAL A 30 -0.35 9.17 0.23
CA VAL A 30 -0.13 7.81 0.70
C VAL A 30 -1.30 7.40 1.59
N ILE A 31 -1.87 6.23 1.33
CA ILE A 31 -2.98 5.67 2.09
C ILE A 31 -2.55 4.34 2.68
N ASP A 32 -2.35 4.30 4.00
CA ASP A 32 -2.34 3.06 4.76
C ASP A 32 -3.76 2.71 5.21
N ARG A 33 -4.03 1.44 5.46
CA ARG A 33 -5.41 1.01 5.70
C ARG A 33 -5.52 -0.33 6.41
N GLN A 34 -6.52 -0.50 7.22
CA GLN A 34 -6.96 -1.81 7.70
C GLN A 34 -7.53 -2.63 6.54
N TYR A 35 -7.45 -3.97 6.63
CA TYR A 35 -8.10 -4.85 5.67
C TYR A 35 -9.63 -4.75 5.79
N GLY A 36 -10.32 -4.61 4.67
CA GLY A 36 -11.77 -4.43 4.63
C GLY A 36 -12.27 -3.02 5.00
N SER A 37 -11.39 -2.04 5.29
CA SER A 37 -11.80 -0.67 5.61
C SER A 37 -12.16 0.20 4.39
N GLY A 38 -11.99 -0.30 3.16
CA GLY A 38 -12.29 0.49 1.97
C GLY A 38 -11.21 1.48 1.54
N GLY A 39 -9.98 1.39 2.10
CA GLY A 39 -8.90 2.32 1.72
C GLY A 39 -8.56 2.30 0.22
N ARG A 40 -8.73 1.16 -0.47
CA ARG A 40 -8.58 1.08 -1.93
C ARG A 40 -9.66 1.88 -2.66
N GLU A 41 -10.88 1.85 -2.15
CA GLU A 41 -12.00 2.59 -2.71
C GLU A 41 -11.81 4.10 -2.55
N VAL A 42 -11.36 4.52 -1.36
CA VAL A 42 -10.98 5.93 -1.11
C VAL A 42 -9.89 6.39 -2.09
N ALA A 43 -8.85 5.57 -2.31
CA ALA A 43 -7.79 5.86 -3.27
C ALA A 43 -8.31 5.99 -4.71
N ARG A 44 -9.26 5.11 -5.13
CA ARG A 44 -9.89 5.18 -6.45
C ARG A 44 -10.69 6.47 -6.63
N ILE A 45 -11.50 6.85 -5.65
CA ILE A 45 -12.26 8.10 -5.66
C ILE A 45 -11.32 9.30 -5.80
N LEU A 46 -10.23 9.33 -5.04
CA LEU A 46 -9.23 10.40 -5.13
C LEU A 46 -8.56 10.42 -6.51
N SER A 47 -8.19 9.27 -7.06
CA SER A 47 -7.60 9.15 -8.39
C SER A 47 -8.52 9.74 -9.47
N GLU A 48 -9.81 9.43 -9.43
CA GLU A 48 -10.81 9.93 -10.37
C GLU A 48 -11.00 11.46 -10.24
N LYS A 49 -11.13 11.95 -9.00
CA LYS A 49 -11.34 13.39 -8.75
C LYS A 49 -10.13 14.25 -9.09
N LEU A 50 -8.93 13.75 -8.84
CA LEU A 50 -7.68 14.49 -9.01
C LEU A 50 -7.02 14.24 -10.38
N GLY A 51 -7.43 13.21 -11.12
CA GLY A 51 -6.75 12.76 -12.33
C GLY A 51 -5.35 12.19 -12.08
N MET A 52 -5.04 11.78 -10.84
CA MET A 52 -3.74 11.25 -10.44
C MET A 52 -3.66 9.73 -10.62
N ASP A 53 -2.49 9.24 -11.01
CA ASP A 53 -2.25 7.81 -11.08
C ASP A 53 -2.28 7.18 -9.69
N PHE A 54 -2.87 5.97 -9.61
CA PHE A 54 -3.04 5.22 -8.38
C PHE A 54 -2.29 3.89 -8.46
N TYR A 55 -1.47 3.62 -7.45
CA TYR A 55 -0.64 2.43 -7.33
C TYR A 55 -0.98 1.66 -6.04
N ASP A 56 -1.34 0.39 -6.18
CA ASP A 56 -1.66 -0.51 -5.06
C ASP A 56 -0.65 -1.68 -4.92
N GLY A 57 -1.13 -2.87 -4.53
CA GLY A 57 -0.32 -4.08 -4.37
C GLY A 57 0.53 -4.46 -5.59
N ASN A 58 0.12 -4.04 -6.79
CA ASN A 58 0.86 -4.29 -8.03
C ASN A 58 2.20 -3.54 -8.10
N LEU A 59 2.40 -2.53 -7.24
CA LEU A 59 3.64 -1.74 -7.23
C LEU A 59 4.88 -2.61 -7.03
N LEU A 60 4.80 -3.63 -6.19
CA LEU A 60 5.90 -4.57 -5.98
C LEU A 60 6.15 -5.45 -7.20
N VAL A 61 5.08 -5.88 -7.89
CA VAL A 61 5.19 -6.66 -9.14
C VAL A 61 5.80 -5.80 -10.26
N LEU A 62 5.43 -4.52 -10.32
CA LEU A 62 6.03 -3.58 -11.26
C LEU A 62 7.52 -3.38 -10.99
N ALA A 63 7.90 -3.20 -9.72
CA ALA A 63 9.29 -3.08 -9.32
C ALA A 63 10.09 -4.35 -9.70
N GLY A 64 9.52 -5.53 -9.46
CA GLY A 64 10.15 -6.79 -9.86
C GLY A 64 10.38 -6.92 -11.35
N LYS A 65 9.41 -6.54 -12.18
CA LYS A 65 9.54 -6.53 -13.64
C LYS A 65 10.58 -5.53 -14.11
N GLU A 66 10.56 -4.32 -13.57
CA GLU A 66 11.48 -3.23 -13.96
C GLU A 66 12.93 -3.55 -13.61
N TYR A 67 13.18 -4.18 -12.45
CA TYR A 67 14.52 -4.43 -11.93
C TYR A 67 14.97 -5.90 -11.99
N GLY A 68 14.22 -6.74 -12.71
CA GLY A 68 14.60 -8.14 -12.95
C GLY A 68 14.59 -9.04 -11.71
N ILE A 69 13.74 -8.74 -10.73
CA ILE A 69 13.57 -9.57 -9.54
C ILE A 69 12.55 -10.67 -9.83
N ASP A 70 12.87 -11.90 -9.43
CA ASP A 70 11.99 -13.05 -9.64
C ASP A 70 10.61 -12.83 -9.01
N LEU A 71 9.57 -12.91 -9.84
CA LEU A 71 8.18 -12.71 -9.42
C LEU A 71 7.70 -13.78 -8.43
N GLY A 72 8.21 -15.01 -8.50
CA GLY A 72 7.90 -16.07 -7.54
C GLY A 72 8.39 -15.71 -6.14
N THR A 73 9.59 -15.16 -6.06
CA THR A 73 10.16 -14.59 -4.83
C THR A 73 9.28 -13.47 -4.29
N LEU A 74 8.87 -12.52 -5.13
CA LEU A 74 8.03 -11.38 -4.72
C LEU A 74 6.64 -11.81 -4.25
N GLN A 75 5.99 -12.75 -4.94
CA GLN A 75 4.69 -13.30 -4.56
C GLN A 75 4.75 -14.02 -3.21
N THR A 76 5.82 -14.76 -2.95
CA THR A 76 6.03 -15.40 -1.65
C THR A 76 6.06 -14.36 -0.51
N TYR A 77 6.65 -13.19 -0.73
CA TYR A 77 6.65 -12.10 0.24
C TYR A 77 5.31 -11.37 0.33
N ASP A 78 4.51 -11.36 -0.73
CA ASP A 78 3.19 -10.74 -0.74
C ASP A 78 2.10 -11.63 -0.12
N GLU A 79 2.06 -12.91 -0.47
CA GLU A 79 1.00 -13.84 -0.08
C GLU A 79 1.20 -14.48 1.31
N LYS A 80 2.42 -14.86 1.66
CA LYS A 80 2.71 -15.49 2.96
C LYS A 80 2.82 -14.48 4.10
N GLY A 81 2.92 -13.20 3.77
CA GLY A 81 3.14 -12.13 4.74
C GLY A 81 4.55 -12.18 5.32
N VAL A 82 5.09 -11.01 5.58
CA VAL A 82 6.43 -10.80 6.15
C VAL A 82 6.68 -11.59 7.45
N GLY A 83 5.60 -12.07 8.12
CA GLY A 83 5.70 -12.88 9.34
C GLY A 83 6.39 -14.24 9.15
N SER A 84 6.22 -14.92 8.02
CA SER A 84 6.97 -16.16 7.73
C SER A 84 8.39 -15.86 7.28
N VAL A 85 8.57 -14.77 6.54
CA VAL A 85 9.90 -14.29 6.12
C VAL A 85 10.70 -13.78 7.31
N LEU A 86 10.07 -13.05 8.25
CA LEU A 86 10.70 -12.65 9.50
C LEU A 86 11.10 -13.84 10.36
N HIS A 87 10.31 -14.91 10.35
CA HIS A 87 10.66 -16.14 11.04
C HIS A 87 11.87 -16.82 10.39
N ASP A 88 11.91 -16.87 9.07
CA ASP A 88 13.03 -17.45 8.32
C ASP A 88 14.32 -16.59 8.46
N ILE A 89 14.18 -15.26 8.45
CA ILE A 89 15.30 -14.33 8.71
C ILE A 89 15.75 -14.41 10.18
N ALA A 90 14.84 -14.50 11.15
CA ALA A 90 15.18 -14.66 12.56
C ALA A 90 15.88 -15.99 12.84
N LEU A 91 15.50 -17.06 12.14
CA LEU A 91 16.23 -18.34 12.19
C LEU A 91 17.61 -18.25 11.57
N MET A 92 17.78 -17.47 10.49
CA MET A 92 19.07 -17.22 9.85
C MET A 92 19.95 -16.27 10.66
N SER A 93 19.39 -15.31 11.39
CA SER A 93 20.14 -14.35 12.23
C SER A 93 20.66 -14.97 13.53
N ASN A 94 20.12 -16.09 13.97
CA ASN A 94 20.68 -16.87 15.09
C ASN A 94 21.91 -17.70 14.71
N THR A 95 22.22 -17.82 13.41
CA THR A 95 23.54 -18.29 12.96
C THR A 95 24.37 -17.03 12.68
N ALA A 96 25.32 -16.74 13.57
CA ALA A 96 26.23 -15.60 13.62
C ALA A 96 26.93 -15.29 12.29
N TYR A 97 26.21 -14.68 11.34
CA TYR A 97 26.82 -14.06 10.15
C TYR A 97 25.97 -12.85 9.73
N GLY A 98 26.68 -11.73 9.53
CA GLY A 98 26.16 -10.42 9.25
C GLY A 98 25.05 -10.36 8.19
N SER A 99 24.08 -9.51 8.45
CA SER A 99 22.99 -9.16 7.53
C SER A 99 23.55 -8.77 6.16
N ASN A 100 23.55 -9.71 5.23
CA ASN A 100 23.88 -9.41 3.84
C ASN A 100 22.74 -8.53 3.30
N ILE A 101 23.08 -7.33 2.86
CA ILE A 101 22.21 -6.40 2.10
C ILE A 101 21.61 -7.08 0.84
N ASN A 102 22.06 -8.27 0.53
CA ASN A 102 21.60 -9.11 -0.59
C ASN A 102 20.43 -10.02 -0.26
N ASP A 103 19.83 -9.94 0.93
CA ASP A 103 18.64 -10.73 1.25
C ASP A 103 17.46 -10.28 0.41
N ALA A 104 16.75 -11.22 -0.19
CA ALA A 104 15.67 -10.98 -1.16
C ALA A 104 14.60 -9.96 -0.72
N PRO A 105 14.20 -9.86 0.58
CA PRO A 105 13.29 -8.81 1.04
C PRO A 105 13.83 -7.40 0.87
N PHE A 106 15.12 -7.18 1.15
CA PHE A 106 15.76 -5.87 1.00
C PHE A 106 15.96 -5.51 -0.47
N GLN A 107 16.29 -6.47 -1.32
CA GLN A 107 16.38 -6.25 -2.76
C GLN A 107 15.01 -5.83 -3.32
N ALA A 108 13.93 -6.51 -2.91
CA ALA A 108 12.57 -6.18 -3.30
C ALA A 108 12.16 -4.78 -2.82
N PHE A 109 12.50 -4.42 -1.57
CA PHE A 109 12.22 -3.10 -1.02
C PHE A 109 13.04 -2.00 -1.72
N ASN A 110 14.30 -2.24 -2.02
CA ASN A 110 15.15 -1.30 -2.75
C ASN A 110 14.64 -1.07 -4.18
N ALA A 111 14.19 -2.12 -4.87
CA ALA A 111 13.57 -2.00 -6.19
C ALA A 111 12.27 -1.18 -6.12
N LEU A 112 11.43 -1.46 -5.12
CA LEU A 112 10.22 -0.70 -4.84
C LEU A 112 10.54 0.78 -4.60
N SER A 113 11.55 1.07 -3.78
CA SER A 113 11.97 2.43 -3.50
C SER A 113 12.40 3.18 -4.76
N ARG A 114 13.22 2.58 -5.60
CA ARG A 114 13.64 3.17 -6.89
C ARG A 114 12.44 3.44 -7.79
N LEU A 115 11.51 2.48 -7.90
CA LEU A 115 10.30 2.67 -8.71
C LEU A 115 9.45 3.83 -8.19
N VAL A 116 9.21 3.91 -6.88
CA VAL A 116 8.45 5.02 -6.27
C VAL A 116 9.11 6.36 -6.57
N GLN A 117 10.43 6.48 -6.45
CA GLN A 117 11.18 7.69 -6.78
C GLN A 117 11.01 8.08 -8.26
N GLN A 118 11.08 7.12 -9.17
CA GLN A 118 10.87 7.36 -10.61
C GLN A 118 9.43 7.83 -10.90
N LEU A 119 8.44 7.25 -10.21
CA LEU A 119 7.04 7.62 -10.42
C LEU A 119 6.77 9.05 -9.95
N VAL A 120 7.20 9.43 -8.75
CA VAL A 120 6.98 10.79 -8.24
C VAL A 120 7.79 11.85 -8.99
N ALA A 121 8.91 11.48 -9.59
CA ALA A 121 9.65 12.37 -10.48
C ALA A 121 8.88 12.72 -11.77
N LYS A 122 7.92 11.89 -12.18
CA LYS A 122 7.03 12.13 -13.33
C LYS A 122 5.80 12.96 -12.96
N GLY A 123 5.45 13.03 -11.68
CA GLY A 123 4.31 13.78 -11.18
C GLY A 123 3.75 13.20 -9.88
N PRO A 124 2.78 13.90 -9.26
CA PRO A 124 2.13 13.45 -8.04
C PRO A 124 1.33 12.17 -8.28
N CYS A 125 1.42 11.23 -7.34
CA CYS A 125 0.79 9.91 -7.39
C CYS A 125 0.04 9.59 -6.11
N ILE A 126 -0.88 8.63 -6.19
CA ILE A 126 -1.56 8.04 -5.04
C ILE A 126 -0.98 6.64 -4.81
N PHE A 127 -0.46 6.38 -3.62
CA PHE A 127 0.13 5.09 -3.25
C PHE A 127 -0.67 4.42 -2.14
N LEU A 128 -0.85 3.11 -2.25
CA LEU A 128 -1.58 2.33 -1.26
C LEU A 128 -0.65 1.41 -0.46
N GLY A 129 -0.17 1.87 0.70
CA GLY A 129 0.67 1.13 1.62
C GLY A 129 2.12 0.94 1.17
N ARG A 130 2.70 -0.24 1.47
CA ARG A 130 4.05 -0.66 1.08
C ARG A 130 5.18 0.22 1.61
N CYS A 131 4.95 0.86 2.76
CA CYS A 131 5.90 1.80 3.35
C CYS A 131 6.27 2.97 2.44
N THR A 132 5.42 3.30 1.45
CA THR A 132 5.70 4.39 0.51
C THR A 132 5.83 5.74 1.21
N SER A 133 5.12 5.98 2.33
CA SER A 133 5.32 7.18 3.14
C SER A 133 6.76 7.30 3.69
N HIS A 134 7.38 6.17 4.05
CA HIS A 134 8.77 6.16 4.47
C HIS A 134 9.69 6.50 3.29
N ILE A 135 9.49 5.85 2.14
CA ILE A 135 10.28 6.10 0.92
C ILE A 135 10.17 7.57 0.49
N LEU A 136 8.96 8.14 0.45
CA LEU A 136 8.76 9.54 0.06
C LEU A 136 9.45 10.51 1.02
N LYS A 137 9.42 10.22 2.32
CA LYS A 137 10.02 11.06 3.35
C LYS A 137 11.55 10.99 3.36
N THR A 138 12.12 9.79 3.27
CA THR A 138 13.56 9.55 3.52
C THR A 138 14.39 9.56 2.26
N GLU A 139 13.89 9.03 1.16
CA GLU A 139 14.63 8.83 -0.07
C GLU A 139 14.24 9.82 -1.17
N ALA A 140 12.96 9.91 -1.53
CA ALA A 140 12.49 10.86 -2.54
C ALA A 140 12.46 12.32 -2.04
N ARG A 141 12.23 12.53 -0.74
CA ARG A 141 12.15 13.85 -0.07
C ARG A 141 11.16 14.81 -0.74
N VAL A 142 10.02 14.26 -1.15
CA VAL A 142 8.93 15.03 -1.77
C VAL A 142 7.78 15.22 -0.78
N PRO A 143 7.01 16.33 -0.87
CA PRO A 143 5.84 16.54 -0.03
C PRO A 143 4.72 15.56 -0.37
N PHE A 144 4.02 15.07 0.63
CA PHE A 144 2.87 14.18 0.49
C PHE A 144 1.91 14.31 1.68
N VAL A 145 0.67 13.86 1.48
CA VAL A 145 -0.32 13.67 2.54
C VAL A 145 -0.35 12.20 2.90
N ASN A 146 -0.21 11.86 4.18
CA ASN A 146 -0.22 10.50 4.70
C ASN A 146 -1.50 10.22 5.49
N ALA A 147 -2.37 9.38 4.97
CA ALA A 147 -3.64 9.03 5.60
C ALA A 147 -3.71 7.55 6.02
N PHE A 148 -4.34 7.29 7.16
CA PHE A 148 -4.70 5.95 7.61
C PHE A 148 -6.21 5.74 7.55
N ILE A 149 -6.66 4.77 6.78
CA ILE A 149 -8.08 4.43 6.63
C ILE A 149 -8.41 3.21 7.48
N TYR A 150 -9.36 3.38 8.39
CA TYR A 150 -9.85 2.29 9.24
C TYR A 150 -11.38 2.24 9.24
N ALA A 151 -11.93 1.13 9.69
CA ALA A 151 -13.35 0.99 9.97
C ALA A 151 -13.52 0.49 11.41
N SER A 152 -14.25 1.25 12.22
CA SER A 152 -14.47 0.93 13.63
C SER A 152 -15.39 -0.26 13.84
N ASN A 153 -16.28 -0.53 12.86
CA ASN A 153 -17.19 -1.66 12.89
C ASN A 153 -16.59 -2.87 12.14
N MET A 154 -16.39 -3.97 12.82
CA MET A 154 -15.87 -5.21 12.21
C MET A 154 -16.83 -5.79 11.18
N GLN A 155 -18.13 -5.60 11.33
CA GLN A 155 -19.12 -6.11 10.39
C GLN A 155 -18.98 -5.45 9.01
N ASP A 156 -18.74 -4.13 8.97
CA ASP A 156 -18.49 -3.40 7.70
C ASP A 156 -17.26 -3.98 6.97
N ARG A 157 -16.23 -4.32 7.73
CA ARG A 157 -15.00 -4.92 7.20
C ARG A 157 -15.24 -6.34 6.64
N ILE A 158 -16.08 -7.12 7.33
CA ILE A 158 -16.47 -8.47 6.92
C ILE A 158 -17.30 -8.41 5.63
N GLU A 159 -18.30 -7.56 5.59
CA GLU A 159 -19.18 -7.39 4.42
C GLU A 159 -18.38 -6.99 3.18
N ARG A 160 -17.47 -6.01 3.35
CA ARG A 160 -16.60 -5.60 2.26
C ARG A 160 -15.66 -6.72 1.81
N ALA A 161 -15.04 -7.45 2.74
CA ALA A 161 -14.14 -8.55 2.41
C ALA A 161 -14.86 -9.65 1.61
N ARG A 162 -16.12 -9.92 1.93
CA ARG A 162 -16.95 -10.85 1.16
C ARG A 162 -17.32 -10.31 -0.23
N ALA A 163 -17.80 -9.08 -0.28
CA ALA A 163 -18.33 -8.50 -1.51
C ALA A 163 -17.25 -8.22 -2.55
N VAL A 164 -16.07 -7.78 -2.13
CA VAL A 164 -15.01 -7.30 -3.04
C VAL A 164 -13.91 -8.31 -3.24
N ASP A 165 -13.51 -9.00 -2.15
CA ASP A 165 -12.35 -9.90 -2.20
C ASP A 165 -12.79 -11.39 -2.33
N GLY A 166 -14.09 -11.66 -2.39
CA GLY A 166 -14.65 -13.02 -2.55
C GLY A 166 -14.26 -13.99 -1.43
N VAL A 167 -14.01 -13.45 -0.23
CA VAL A 167 -13.52 -14.25 0.89
C VAL A 167 -14.67 -15.02 1.54
N GLU A 168 -14.87 -16.24 1.09
CA GLU A 168 -15.80 -17.21 1.71
C GLU A 168 -15.12 -18.08 2.76
N ILE A 169 -14.64 -17.47 3.83
CA ILE A 169 -13.94 -18.22 4.88
C ILE A 169 -14.81 -18.25 6.14
N GLY A 170 -15.05 -19.45 6.69
CA GLY A 170 -15.80 -19.61 7.95
C GLY A 170 -15.19 -18.88 9.16
N ARG A 171 -13.94 -18.36 9.04
CA ARG A 171 -13.24 -17.56 10.04
C ARG A 171 -12.78 -16.23 9.44
N ILE A 172 -13.66 -15.52 8.76
CA ILE A 172 -13.33 -14.29 8.04
C ILE A 172 -12.72 -13.20 8.95
N GLU A 173 -13.19 -13.07 10.19
CA GLU A 173 -12.62 -12.12 11.14
C GLU A 173 -11.17 -12.44 11.47
N ALA A 174 -10.83 -13.71 11.70
CA ALA A 174 -9.45 -14.13 11.93
C ALA A 174 -8.57 -13.87 10.68
N TYR A 175 -9.12 -14.04 9.49
CA TYR A 175 -8.45 -13.70 8.24
C TYR A 175 -8.16 -12.19 8.16
N ILE A 176 -9.15 -11.34 8.45
CA ILE A 176 -9.01 -9.87 8.47
C ILE A 176 -7.91 -9.46 9.45
N ARG A 177 -7.94 -9.97 10.69
CA ARG A 177 -6.92 -9.69 11.72
C ARG A 177 -5.52 -10.15 11.28
N ARG A 178 -5.44 -11.32 10.65
CA ARG A 178 -4.16 -11.82 10.09
C ARG A 178 -3.60 -10.87 9.03
N ARG A 179 -4.44 -10.38 8.11
CA ARG A 179 -4.02 -9.41 7.07
C ARG A 179 -3.52 -8.10 7.69
N ASP A 180 -4.16 -7.60 8.74
CA ASP A 180 -3.69 -6.41 9.46
C ASP A 180 -2.35 -6.67 10.17
N ASN A 181 -2.19 -7.83 10.80
CA ASN A 181 -0.91 -8.20 11.42
C ASN A 181 0.22 -8.32 10.41
N GLN A 182 -0.04 -8.82 9.20
CA GLN A 182 0.94 -8.85 8.11
C GLN A 182 1.41 -7.44 7.75
N ARG A 183 0.48 -6.47 7.61
CA ARG A 183 0.82 -5.06 7.33
C ARG A 183 1.60 -4.41 8.46
N LYS A 184 1.18 -4.67 9.70
CA LYS A 184 1.89 -4.20 10.91
C LYS A 184 3.33 -4.69 10.95
N ASN A 185 3.54 -5.99 10.72
CA ASN A 185 4.88 -6.59 10.73
C ASN A 185 5.74 -6.05 9.58
N TYR A 186 5.16 -5.91 8.37
CA TYR A 186 5.84 -5.34 7.22
C TYR A 186 6.31 -3.91 7.50
N THR A 187 5.43 -3.05 8.01
CA THR A 187 5.77 -1.66 8.34
C THR A 187 6.87 -1.59 9.39
N ARG A 188 6.76 -2.36 10.46
CA ARG A 188 7.75 -2.38 11.53
C ARG A 188 9.12 -2.86 11.03
N PHE A 189 9.14 -3.87 10.15
CA PHE A 189 10.39 -4.43 9.64
C PHE A 189 11.19 -3.43 8.78
N PHE A 190 10.51 -2.72 7.87
CA PHE A 190 11.20 -1.80 6.95
C PHE A 190 11.34 -0.37 7.47
N THR A 191 10.60 0.04 8.49
CA THR A 191 10.56 1.45 8.90
C THR A 191 10.76 1.68 10.39
N ASP A 192 10.77 0.62 11.18
CA ASP A 192 10.75 0.65 12.66
C ASP A 192 9.61 1.48 13.26
N LYS A 193 8.53 1.72 12.49
CA LYS A 193 7.36 2.46 12.93
C LYS A 193 6.20 1.56 13.32
N ALA A 194 5.38 2.04 14.26
CA ALA A 194 4.13 1.37 14.62
C ALA A 194 3.05 1.67 13.57
N TRP A 195 2.61 0.65 12.83
CA TRP A 195 1.52 0.76 11.88
C TRP A 195 0.20 1.10 12.55
N GLY A 196 -0.50 2.12 12.07
CA GLY A 196 -1.76 2.62 12.63
C GLY A 196 -1.59 3.49 13.88
N ALA A 197 -0.36 3.84 14.27
CA ALA A 197 -0.13 4.79 15.35
C ALA A 197 -0.32 6.24 14.85
N PRO A 198 -1.13 7.05 15.55
CA PRO A 198 -1.55 8.37 15.06
C PRO A 198 -0.40 9.30 14.69
N GLU A 199 0.71 9.24 15.40
CA GLU A 199 1.90 10.06 15.17
C GLU A 199 2.59 9.82 13.83
N ASN A 200 2.21 8.75 13.13
CA ASN A 200 2.78 8.41 11.82
C ASN A 200 1.93 8.91 10.64
N TYR A 201 0.77 9.51 10.90
CA TYR A 201 -0.19 9.90 9.86
C TYR A 201 -0.65 11.34 10.04
N ASP A 202 -0.92 12.02 8.94
CA ASP A 202 -1.53 13.35 8.95
C ASP A 202 -3.04 13.26 9.25
N LEU A 203 -3.67 12.15 8.82
CA LEU A 203 -5.10 11.89 8.96
C LEU A 203 -5.36 10.43 9.33
N MET A 204 -6.30 10.21 10.26
CA MET A 204 -6.86 8.90 10.54
C MET A 204 -8.39 8.96 10.34
N LEU A 205 -8.90 8.22 9.34
CA LEU A 205 -10.27 8.37 8.84
C LEU A 205 -11.07 7.09 9.01
N ASN A 206 -12.20 7.20 9.74
CA ASN A 206 -13.10 6.10 10.02
C ASN A 206 -14.19 5.96 8.95
N THR A 207 -14.08 4.99 8.08
CA THR A 207 -15.05 4.76 7.01
C THR A 207 -16.38 4.21 7.46
N SER A 208 -16.46 3.58 8.64
CA SER A 208 -17.76 3.20 9.25
C SER A 208 -18.64 4.42 9.55
N THR A 209 -18.04 5.59 9.77
CA THR A 209 -18.74 6.83 10.08
C THR A 209 -18.82 7.76 8.87
N LEU A 210 -17.70 7.92 8.14
CA LEU A 210 -17.60 8.91 7.04
C LEU A 210 -18.04 8.35 5.69
N GLY A 211 -18.12 7.02 5.55
CA GLY A 211 -18.15 6.39 4.23
C GLY A 211 -16.84 6.62 3.45
N TYR A 212 -16.77 6.11 2.23
CA TYR A 212 -15.60 6.23 1.39
C TYR A 212 -15.47 7.63 0.78
N GLU A 213 -16.58 8.20 0.37
CA GLU A 213 -16.64 9.55 -0.20
C GLU A 213 -16.27 10.62 0.84
N GLY A 214 -16.80 10.52 2.07
CA GLY A 214 -16.47 11.45 3.15
C GLY A 214 -15.01 11.36 3.55
N ALA A 215 -14.41 10.15 3.57
CA ALA A 215 -12.99 9.98 3.82
C ALA A 215 -12.13 10.59 2.69
N ALA A 216 -12.52 10.42 1.42
CA ALA A 216 -11.86 11.06 0.29
C ALA A 216 -11.94 12.59 0.38
N GLN A 217 -13.12 13.13 0.71
CA GLN A 217 -13.32 14.57 0.85
C GLN A 217 -12.46 15.19 1.96
N ALA A 218 -12.27 14.49 3.08
CA ALA A 218 -11.37 14.95 4.15
C ALA A 218 -9.91 15.07 3.68
N ILE A 219 -9.43 14.11 2.87
CA ILE A 219 -8.09 14.17 2.28
C ILE A 219 -7.97 15.34 1.30
N LEU A 220 -8.99 15.56 0.45
CA LEU A 220 -9.03 16.71 -0.47
C LEU A 220 -8.97 18.04 0.28
N GLY A 221 -9.69 18.20 1.38
CA GLY A 221 -9.65 19.41 2.21
C GLY A 221 -8.26 19.70 2.77
N VAL A 222 -7.49 18.67 3.15
CA VAL A 222 -6.09 18.87 3.60
C VAL A 222 -5.19 19.29 2.45
N LEU A 223 -5.34 18.70 1.26
CA LEU A 223 -4.57 19.08 0.06
C LEU A 223 -4.82 20.55 -0.33
N GLU A 224 -6.06 21.01 -0.23
CA GLU A 224 -6.42 22.40 -0.52
C GLU A 224 -5.88 23.39 0.52
N GLY A 225 -5.86 23.00 1.79
CA GLY A 225 -5.36 23.82 2.89
C GLY A 225 -3.83 23.93 2.99
N ARG A 226 -3.08 23.07 2.27
CA ARG A 226 -1.61 23.05 2.27
C ARG A 226 -0.98 23.81 1.08
N LYS A 227 -1.75 24.65 0.39
CA LYS A 227 -1.28 25.52 -0.71
C LYS A 227 -0.36 26.63 -0.19
#